data_7d1be83189a705292eb02db79791c1aa
#
_entry.id   7d1be83189a705292eb02db79791c1aa
#
_cell.length_a   1.000
_cell.length_b   1.000
_cell.length_c   1.000
_cell.angle_alpha   90.00
_cell.angle_beta   90.00
_cell.angle_gamma   90.00
#
_symmetry.space_group_name_H-M   'P 1'
#
loop_
_entity.id
_entity.type
_entity.pdbx_description
1 polymer ?
#
loop_
_entity_poly.entity_id
_entity_poly.type
_entity_poly.pdbx_seq_one_letter_code
_entity_poly.pdbx_strand_id
1 'polypeptide(L)'
;MALTGPISVPRVSPAQMIVVMLAGVGAGAINSLVGSGTLITFPTLVALGVPPVTATMSNAIGLVAGGVSGTLGYRAELAGQGRRLRWQIPASVTGAMIGAFLLLHLPEKVFTRIVPVLLVLALALVVAGPRIQAFARRRSEAAGRAAGHVSTARMAALVLGTFAVGIYGGYFTAAQGILLIGLMGALLPEDVQRMNAAKNLLSLLVNIVAAVAYTVVAFDRVNWTAAGLIAVGSLIGGWLGAHYGRRLSPAALRAVIVVVGLIGLYRLLTV
;
A
#
# COMPACT_ATOMS: atom_id res chain seq x y z
N MET A 1 -28.04 -4.72 -20.62
CA MET A 1 -28.79 -3.49 -20.42
C MET A 1 -27.95 -2.56 -19.56
N ALA A 2 -27.22 -1.68 -20.22
CA ALA A 2 -26.17 -0.84 -19.62
C ALA A 2 -26.82 0.38 -18.96
N LEU A 3 -26.74 0.48 -17.64
CA LEU A 3 -27.03 1.71 -16.91
C LEU A 3 -25.71 2.48 -16.73
N THR A 4 -25.23 3.08 -17.80
CA THR A 4 -24.09 4.00 -17.79
C THR A 4 -24.61 5.44 -17.85
N GLY A 5 -25.12 5.93 -16.73
CA GLY A 5 -25.12 7.36 -16.51
C GLY A 5 -23.66 7.81 -16.18
N PRO A 6 -23.23 8.99 -16.61
CA PRO A 6 -21.90 9.48 -16.22
C PRO A 6 -21.83 9.56 -14.71
N ILE A 7 -20.91 8.79 -14.10
CA ILE A 7 -20.62 8.89 -12.66
C ILE A 7 -20.04 10.29 -12.47
N SER A 8 -20.85 11.22 -11.94
CA SER A 8 -20.36 12.57 -11.62
C SER A 8 -19.36 12.46 -10.46
N VAL A 9 -18.07 12.47 -10.81
CA VAL A 9 -17.01 12.52 -9.80
C VAL A 9 -17.14 13.84 -9.04
N PRO A 10 -17.35 13.83 -7.71
CA PRO A 10 -17.56 15.05 -6.94
C PRO A 10 -16.38 16.00 -7.12
N ARG A 11 -16.66 17.28 -7.41
CA ARG A 11 -15.62 18.31 -7.45
C ARG A 11 -15.12 18.57 -6.04
N VAL A 12 -13.83 18.44 -5.86
CA VAL A 12 -13.16 18.68 -4.58
C VAL A 12 -13.10 20.20 -4.33
N SER A 13 -13.64 20.68 -3.23
CA SER A 13 -13.54 22.10 -2.85
C SER A 13 -12.09 22.47 -2.48
N PRO A 14 -11.69 23.77 -2.51
CA PRO A 14 -10.33 24.18 -2.15
C PRO A 14 -9.89 23.70 -0.77
N ALA A 15 -10.77 23.72 0.23
CA ALA A 15 -10.47 23.19 1.57
C ALA A 15 -10.24 21.67 1.54
N GLN A 16 -11.04 20.94 0.78
CA GLN A 16 -10.88 19.49 0.62
C GLN A 16 -9.58 19.15 -0.14
N MET A 17 -9.14 19.99 -1.09
CA MET A 17 -7.86 19.80 -1.79
C MET A 17 -6.68 19.84 -0.82
N ILE A 18 -6.69 20.78 0.13
CA ILE A 18 -5.66 20.87 1.18
C ILE A 18 -5.66 19.60 2.02
N VAL A 19 -6.83 19.12 2.44
CA VAL A 19 -6.96 17.88 3.24
C VAL A 19 -6.43 16.68 2.49
N VAL A 20 -6.77 16.52 1.20
CA VAL A 20 -6.29 15.41 0.37
C VAL A 20 -4.77 15.47 0.17
N MET A 21 -4.21 16.66 -0.04
CA MET A 21 -2.76 16.85 -0.19
C MET A 21 -2.02 16.50 1.11
N LEU A 22 -2.51 16.98 2.27
CA LEU A 22 -1.93 16.65 3.59
C LEU A 22 -2.05 15.15 3.90
N ALA A 23 -3.20 14.54 3.57
CA ALA A 23 -3.36 13.09 3.64
C ALA A 23 -2.35 12.37 2.75
N GLY A 24 -2.07 12.89 1.56
CA GLY A 24 -1.01 12.41 0.65
C GLY A 24 0.37 12.48 1.30
N VAL A 25 0.73 13.60 1.95
CA VAL A 25 2.02 13.73 2.67
C VAL A 25 2.13 12.68 3.78
N GLY A 26 1.10 12.57 4.62
CA GLY A 26 1.05 11.55 5.67
C GLY A 26 1.15 10.14 5.11
N ALA A 27 0.42 9.85 4.03
CA ALA A 27 0.42 8.55 3.37
C ALA A 27 1.78 8.19 2.78
N GLY A 28 2.46 9.12 2.10
CA GLY A 28 3.79 8.90 1.55
C GLY A 28 4.82 8.60 2.65
N ALA A 29 4.83 9.39 3.74
CA ALA A 29 5.71 9.18 4.87
C ALA A 29 5.48 7.81 5.53
N ILE A 30 4.23 7.48 5.81
CA ILE A 30 3.87 6.19 6.43
C ILE A 30 4.13 5.02 5.49
N ASN A 31 3.89 5.19 4.20
CA ASN A 31 4.11 4.11 3.24
C ASN A 31 5.58 3.71 3.13
N SER A 32 6.50 4.68 3.14
CA SER A 32 7.94 4.42 3.12
C SER A 32 8.43 3.70 4.38
N LEU A 33 7.83 3.95 5.55
CA LEU A 33 8.22 3.40 6.84
C LEU A 33 7.51 2.09 7.20
N VAL A 34 6.19 2.10 7.07
CA VAL A 34 5.30 1.04 7.57
C VAL A 34 4.65 0.26 6.43
N GLY A 35 4.39 0.92 5.29
CA GLY A 35 3.74 0.31 4.13
C GLY A 35 2.22 0.26 4.25
N SER A 36 1.60 1.31 4.80
CA SER A 36 0.15 1.40 5.01
C SER A 36 -0.44 2.78 4.68
N GLY A 37 0.17 3.51 3.75
CA GLY A 37 -0.25 4.87 3.37
C GLY A 37 -1.70 4.95 2.88
N THR A 38 -2.18 3.94 2.17
CA THR A 38 -3.58 3.83 1.72
C THR A 38 -4.59 3.98 2.86
N LEU A 39 -4.24 3.57 4.08
CA LEU A 39 -5.11 3.72 5.26
C LEU A 39 -5.30 5.16 5.75
N ILE A 40 -4.60 6.12 5.15
CA ILE A 40 -4.87 7.55 5.34
C ILE A 40 -5.66 8.10 4.16
N THR A 41 -5.15 7.93 2.95
CA THR A 41 -5.72 8.57 1.77
C THR A 41 -7.06 7.98 1.36
N PHE A 42 -7.22 6.66 1.35
CA PHE A 42 -8.49 6.03 1.00
C PHE A 42 -9.64 6.42 1.93
N PRO A 43 -9.53 6.27 3.28
CA PRO A 43 -10.58 6.73 4.18
C PRO A 43 -10.85 8.24 4.09
N THR A 44 -9.83 9.05 3.86
CA THR A 44 -10.00 10.50 3.65
C THR A 44 -10.84 10.77 2.41
N LEU A 45 -10.56 10.13 1.28
CA LEU A 45 -11.36 10.30 0.06
C LEU A 45 -12.81 9.86 0.26
N VAL A 46 -13.03 8.71 0.90
CA VAL A 46 -14.37 8.21 1.20
C VAL A 46 -15.11 9.15 2.15
N ALA A 47 -14.45 9.68 3.18
CA ALA A 47 -15.03 10.67 4.10
C ALA A 47 -15.43 11.96 3.39
N LEU A 48 -14.76 12.33 2.30
CA LEU A 48 -15.08 13.46 1.44
C LEU A 48 -16.14 13.14 0.36
N GLY A 49 -16.75 11.93 0.40
CA GLY A 49 -17.83 11.53 -0.49
C GLY A 49 -17.38 10.94 -1.83
N VAL A 50 -16.08 10.63 -2.00
CA VAL A 50 -15.60 9.95 -3.20
C VAL A 50 -16.04 8.48 -3.15
N PRO A 51 -16.66 7.94 -4.22
CA PRO A 51 -17.07 6.53 -4.27
C PRO A 51 -15.89 5.59 -3.99
N PRO A 52 -16.08 4.48 -3.23
CA PRO A 52 -14.98 3.64 -2.77
C PRO A 52 -14.07 3.08 -3.87
N VAL A 53 -14.63 2.67 -5.00
CA VAL A 53 -13.86 2.18 -6.16
C VAL A 53 -13.02 3.32 -6.76
N THR A 54 -13.62 4.49 -7.00
CA THR A 54 -12.92 5.69 -7.47
C THR A 54 -11.82 6.13 -6.49
N ALA A 55 -12.09 6.09 -5.19
CA ALA A 55 -11.10 6.39 -4.15
C ALA A 55 -9.91 5.43 -4.21
N THR A 56 -10.16 4.12 -4.38
CA THR A 56 -9.09 3.11 -4.52
C THR A 56 -8.24 3.35 -5.76
N MET A 57 -8.86 3.60 -6.92
CA MET A 57 -8.14 3.86 -8.18
C MET A 57 -7.29 5.12 -8.08
N SER A 58 -7.89 6.24 -7.64
CA SER A 58 -7.20 7.53 -7.51
C SER A 58 -6.05 7.47 -6.49
N ASN A 59 -6.25 6.75 -5.40
CA ASN A 59 -5.23 6.52 -4.38
C ASN A 59 -4.04 5.72 -4.94
N ALA A 60 -4.29 4.61 -5.64
CA ALA A 60 -3.22 3.78 -6.21
C ALA A 60 -2.35 4.57 -7.18
N ILE A 61 -2.96 5.38 -8.06
CA ILE A 61 -2.27 6.27 -9.00
C ILE A 61 -1.44 7.31 -8.22
N GLY A 62 -2.04 7.98 -7.25
CA GLY A 62 -1.38 9.03 -6.49
C GLY A 62 -0.20 8.53 -5.64
N LEU A 63 -0.28 7.30 -5.11
CA LEU A 63 0.80 6.73 -4.29
C LEU A 63 2.01 6.25 -5.10
N VAL A 64 1.94 6.18 -6.43
CA VAL A 64 3.12 5.86 -7.27
C VAL A 64 4.25 6.84 -7.01
N ALA A 65 3.98 8.14 -6.99
CA ALA A 65 5.00 9.16 -6.78
C ALA A 65 5.71 9.01 -5.42
N GLY A 66 4.94 8.77 -4.35
CA GLY A 66 5.49 8.49 -3.02
C GLY A 66 6.26 7.18 -2.95
N GLY A 67 5.81 6.16 -3.70
CA GLY A 67 6.51 4.89 -3.84
C GLY A 67 7.88 5.04 -4.51
N VAL A 68 7.97 5.89 -5.55
CA VAL A 68 9.25 6.21 -6.22
C VAL A 68 10.19 6.87 -5.24
N SER A 69 9.77 7.95 -4.55
CA SER A 69 10.64 8.66 -3.61
C SER A 69 11.05 7.77 -2.42
N GLY A 70 10.13 6.97 -1.89
CA GLY A 70 10.42 6.00 -0.84
C GLY A 70 11.41 4.93 -1.29
N THR A 71 11.26 4.38 -2.48
CA THR A 71 12.17 3.36 -3.03
C THR A 71 13.58 3.95 -3.28
N LEU A 72 13.65 5.16 -3.83
CA LEU A 72 14.93 5.86 -4.03
C LEU A 72 15.64 6.15 -2.71
N GLY A 73 14.90 6.49 -1.65
CA GLY A 73 15.46 6.71 -0.32
C GLY A 73 16.05 5.46 0.33
N TYR A 74 15.63 4.27 -0.09
CA TYR A 74 16.13 2.96 0.38
C TYR A 74 16.96 2.21 -0.68
N ARG A 75 17.45 2.91 -1.72
CA ARG A 75 18.18 2.28 -2.83
C ARG A 75 19.45 1.54 -2.41
N ALA A 76 20.16 2.06 -1.39
CA ALA A 76 21.40 1.44 -0.89
C ALA A 76 21.11 0.04 -0.31
N GLU A 77 20.00 -0.11 0.41
CA GLU A 77 19.61 -1.36 1.03
C GLU A 77 19.08 -2.40 0.02
N LEU A 78 18.74 -1.99 -1.22
CA LEU A 78 18.39 -2.90 -2.31
C LEU A 78 19.62 -3.61 -2.90
N ALA A 79 20.83 -3.07 -2.71
CA ALA A 79 22.04 -3.66 -3.23
C ALA A 79 22.21 -5.12 -2.76
N GLY A 80 22.56 -6.03 -3.69
CA GLY A 80 22.75 -7.44 -3.41
C GLY A 80 21.47 -8.29 -3.27
N GLN A 81 20.27 -7.69 -3.39
CA GLN A 81 19.00 -8.43 -3.30
C GLN A 81 18.49 -9.00 -4.64
N GLY A 82 19.20 -8.76 -5.75
CA GLY A 82 18.75 -9.12 -7.09
C GLY A 82 18.41 -10.61 -7.27
N ARG A 83 19.16 -11.51 -6.62
CA ARG A 83 18.90 -12.97 -6.66
C ARG A 83 17.52 -13.35 -6.12
N ARG A 84 17.01 -12.65 -5.14
CA ARG A 84 15.69 -12.86 -4.55
C ARG A 84 14.62 -12.09 -5.32
N LEU A 85 14.88 -10.81 -5.61
CA LEU A 85 13.93 -9.93 -6.26
C LEU A 85 13.57 -10.37 -7.67
N ARG A 86 14.47 -11.05 -8.39
CA ARG A 86 14.14 -11.61 -9.72
C ARG A 86 12.96 -12.58 -9.72
N TRP A 87 12.63 -13.19 -8.58
CA TRP A 87 11.47 -14.07 -8.41
C TRP A 87 10.28 -13.36 -7.78
N GLN A 88 10.54 -12.46 -6.82
CA GLN A 88 9.48 -11.72 -6.15
C GLN A 88 8.83 -10.67 -7.07
N ILE A 89 9.60 -10.01 -7.93
CA ILE A 89 9.07 -8.98 -8.83
C ILE A 89 8.02 -9.56 -9.79
N PRO A 90 8.29 -10.61 -10.58
CA PRO A 90 7.28 -11.20 -11.44
C PRO A 90 6.05 -11.70 -10.66
N ALA A 91 6.25 -12.32 -9.50
CA ALA A 91 5.16 -12.78 -8.65
C ALA A 91 4.28 -11.61 -8.16
N SER A 92 4.90 -10.51 -7.73
CA SER A 92 4.18 -9.31 -7.28
C SER A 92 3.41 -8.65 -8.43
N VAL A 93 4.05 -8.52 -9.60
CA VAL A 93 3.46 -7.90 -10.80
C VAL A 93 2.28 -8.72 -11.32
N THR A 94 2.44 -10.03 -11.48
CA THR A 94 1.35 -10.92 -11.94
C THR A 94 0.20 -10.95 -10.93
N GLY A 95 0.51 -10.99 -9.63
CA GLY A 95 -0.50 -10.86 -8.60
C GLY A 95 -1.26 -9.54 -8.70
N ALA A 96 -0.54 -8.42 -8.85
CA ALA A 96 -1.14 -7.09 -8.98
C ALA A 96 -2.04 -6.96 -10.22
N MET A 97 -1.66 -7.57 -11.34
CA MET A 97 -2.51 -7.62 -12.55
C MET A 97 -3.83 -8.32 -12.26
N ILE A 98 -3.80 -9.45 -11.57
CA ILE A 98 -5.02 -10.18 -11.18
C ILE A 98 -5.85 -9.33 -10.22
N GLY A 99 -5.24 -8.72 -9.20
CA GLY A 99 -5.93 -7.85 -8.24
C GLY A 99 -6.60 -6.64 -8.92
N ALA A 100 -5.88 -5.95 -9.81
CA ALA A 100 -6.43 -4.84 -10.58
C ALA A 100 -7.55 -5.29 -11.54
N PHE A 101 -7.38 -6.44 -12.17
CA PHE A 101 -8.42 -7.05 -13.00
C PHE A 101 -9.70 -7.33 -12.19
N LEU A 102 -9.57 -7.89 -10.99
CA LEU A 102 -10.70 -8.13 -10.11
C LEU A 102 -11.43 -6.84 -9.72
N LEU A 103 -10.69 -5.76 -9.38
CA LEU A 103 -11.31 -4.47 -9.07
C LEU A 103 -12.07 -3.88 -10.25
N LEU A 104 -11.54 -4.02 -11.47
CA LEU A 104 -12.14 -3.47 -12.68
C LEU A 104 -13.39 -4.22 -13.15
N HIS A 105 -13.46 -5.54 -12.92
CA HIS A 105 -14.49 -6.40 -13.50
C HIS A 105 -15.54 -6.89 -12.50
N LEU A 106 -15.21 -6.89 -11.19
CA LEU A 106 -16.22 -7.25 -10.19
C LEU A 106 -17.25 -6.11 -10.02
N PRO A 107 -18.53 -6.46 -9.80
CA PRO A 107 -19.56 -5.45 -9.53
C PRO A 107 -19.19 -4.58 -8.33
N GLU A 108 -19.44 -3.28 -8.41
CA GLU A 108 -19.15 -2.33 -7.32
C GLU A 108 -19.78 -2.74 -5.98
N LYS A 109 -20.96 -3.36 -6.03
CA LYS A 109 -21.65 -3.91 -4.85
C LYS A 109 -20.80 -4.96 -4.12
N VAL A 110 -19.99 -5.74 -4.84
CA VAL A 110 -19.08 -6.73 -4.24
C VAL A 110 -17.96 -6.00 -3.52
N PHE A 111 -17.36 -5.00 -4.17
CA PHE A 111 -16.31 -4.20 -3.57
C PHE A 111 -16.80 -3.50 -2.30
N THR A 112 -17.93 -2.81 -2.34
CA THR A 112 -18.49 -2.07 -1.19
C THR A 112 -18.82 -2.98 0.00
N ARG A 113 -19.18 -4.24 -0.23
CA ARG A 113 -19.40 -5.23 0.83
C ARG A 113 -18.10 -5.77 1.43
N ILE A 114 -17.07 -5.95 0.60
CA ILE A 114 -15.78 -6.53 1.04
C ILE A 114 -14.88 -5.49 1.68
N VAL A 115 -14.89 -4.25 1.19
CA VAL A 115 -13.97 -3.19 1.64
C VAL A 115 -14.02 -2.91 3.13
N PRO A 116 -15.18 -2.84 3.82
CA PRO A 116 -15.20 -2.67 5.27
C PRO A 116 -14.42 -3.78 6.00
N VAL A 117 -14.56 -5.04 5.55
CA VAL A 117 -13.84 -6.18 6.12
C VAL A 117 -12.34 -6.05 5.86
N LEU A 118 -11.95 -5.70 4.63
CA LEU A 118 -10.54 -5.48 4.28
C LEU A 118 -9.94 -4.31 5.07
N LEU A 119 -10.71 -3.26 5.29
CA LEU A 119 -10.28 -2.10 6.08
C LEU A 119 -10.07 -2.47 7.56
N VAL A 120 -10.99 -3.23 8.15
CA VAL A 120 -10.84 -3.76 9.52
C VAL A 120 -9.60 -4.65 9.62
N LEU A 121 -9.40 -5.56 8.66
CA LEU A 121 -8.21 -6.41 8.60
C LEU A 121 -6.93 -5.58 8.50
N ALA A 122 -6.93 -4.58 7.63
CA ALA A 122 -5.77 -3.70 7.45
C ALA A 122 -5.47 -2.87 8.72
N LEU A 123 -6.49 -2.38 9.42
CA LEU A 123 -6.32 -1.70 10.72
C LEU A 123 -5.79 -2.67 11.79
N ALA A 124 -6.29 -3.89 11.84
CA ALA A 124 -5.77 -4.93 12.73
C ALA A 124 -4.29 -5.23 12.45
N LEU A 125 -3.90 -5.30 11.18
CA LEU A 125 -2.50 -5.45 10.77
C LEU A 125 -1.62 -4.27 11.20
N VAL A 126 -2.12 -3.03 11.14
CA VAL A 126 -1.40 -1.85 11.62
C VAL A 126 -1.18 -1.91 13.13
N VAL A 127 -2.20 -2.29 13.90
CA VAL A 127 -2.10 -2.47 15.36
C VAL A 127 -1.14 -3.62 15.70
N ALA A 128 -1.19 -4.72 14.96
CA ALA A 128 -0.26 -5.85 15.10
C ALA A 128 1.15 -5.57 14.55
N GLY A 129 1.31 -4.54 13.73
CA GLY A 129 2.54 -4.20 13.01
C GLY A 129 3.81 -4.20 13.88
N PRO A 130 3.83 -3.64 15.10
CA PRO A 130 5.00 -3.71 15.99
C PRO A 130 5.38 -5.13 16.37
N ARG A 131 4.38 -6.00 16.62
CA ARG A 131 4.63 -7.41 16.95
C ARG A 131 5.20 -8.15 15.73
N ILE A 132 4.66 -7.87 14.54
CA ILE A 132 5.14 -8.43 13.26
C ILE A 132 6.58 -8.00 13.01
N GLN A 133 6.90 -6.71 13.16
CA GLN A 133 8.25 -6.18 12.99
C GLN A 133 9.22 -6.71 14.03
N ALA A 134 8.81 -6.79 15.31
CA ALA A 134 9.61 -7.36 16.39
C ALA A 134 9.90 -8.85 16.15
N PHE A 135 8.92 -9.61 15.67
CA PHE A 135 9.10 -11.00 15.28
C PHE A 135 10.12 -11.13 14.13
N ALA A 136 9.96 -10.33 13.07
CA ALA A 136 10.89 -10.32 11.95
C ALA A 136 12.32 -9.99 12.40
N ARG A 137 12.48 -8.96 13.27
CA ARG A 137 13.77 -8.56 13.81
C ARG A 137 14.42 -9.65 14.67
N ARG A 138 13.69 -10.24 15.62
CA ARG A 138 14.21 -11.34 16.48
C ARG A 138 14.67 -12.52 15.63
N ARG A 139 13.93 -12.85 14.59
CA ARG A 139 14.26 -13.94 13.68
C ARG A 139 15.49 -13.62 12.83
N SER A 140 15.64 -12.39 12.38
CA SER A 140 16.83 -11.91 11.68
C SER A 140 18.07 -11.98 12.57
N GLU A 141 17.97 -11.51 13.81
CA GLU A 141 19.07 -11.56 14.80
C GLU A 141 19.48 -13.00 15.14
N ALA A 142 18.50 -13.90 15.27
CA ALA A 142 18.77 -15.32 15.51
C ALA A 142 19.42 -16.01 14.29
N ALA A 143 19.02 -15.66 13.09
CA ALA A 143 19.52 -16.24 11.86
C ALA A 143 20.89 -15.69 11.44
N GLY A 144 21.26 -14.46 11.82
CA GLY A 144 22.60 -13.89 11.62
C GLY A 144 23.71 -14.66 12.33
N ARG A 145 23.34 -15.52 13.29
CA ARG A 145 24.26 -16.47 13.98
C ARG A 145 24.38 -17.81 13.27
N ALA A 146 23.49 -18.13 12.34
CA ALA A 146 23.49 -19.34 11.54
C ALA A 146 23.41 -18.93 10.07
N ALA A 147 24.57 -18.69 9.42
CA ALA A 147 24.68 -18.38 8.01
C ALA A 147 24.12 -19.56 7.17
N GLY A 148 22.81 -19.59 6.97
CA GLY A 148 22.09 -20.67 6.29
C GLY A 148 21.52 -20.21 4.95
N HIS A 149 21.71 -21.01 3.92
CA HIS A 149 21.03 -20.84 2.64
C HIS A 149 19.51 -20.89 2.84
N VAL A 150 18.79 -19.96 2.21
CA VAL A 150 17.32 -20.02 2.15
C VAL A 150 16.94 -21.28 1.37
N SER A 151 16.28 -22.24 2.02
CA SER A 151 15.87 -23.47 1.36
C SER A 151 14.91 -23.20 0.19
N THR A 152 14.90 -24.08 -0.80
CA THR A 152 14.00 -23.97 -1.95
C THR A 152 12.53 -23.86 -1.53
N ALA A 153 12.12 -24.61 -0.49
CA ALA A 153 10.78 -24.56 0.04
C ALA A 153 10.42 -23.16 0.63
N ARG A 154 11.35 -22.54 1.36
CA ARG A 154 11.16 -21.16 1.87
C ARG A 154 11.11 -20.14 0.75
N MET A 155 11.92 -20.31 -0.30
CA MET A 155 11.89 -19.44 -1.47
C MET A 155 10.57 -19.58 -2.23
N ALA A 156 10.08 -20.81 -2.43
CA ALA A 156 8.77 -21.05 -3.06
C ALA A 156 7.64 -20.41 -2.23
N ALA A 157 7.63 -20.61 -0.91
CA ALA A 157 6.65 -19.97 0.00
C ALA A 157 6.72 -18.44 -0.06
N LEU A 158 7.93 -17.85 -0.16
CA LEU A 158 8.12 -16.42 -0.31
C LEU A 158 7.54 -15.90 -1.63
N VAL A 159 7.77 -16.59 -2.73
CA VAL A 159 7.25 -16.21 -4.06
C VAL A 159 5.74 -16.32 -4.09
N LEU A 160 5.17 -17.42 -3.62
CA LEU A 160 3.72 -17.63 -3.53
C LEU A 160 3.05 -16.60 -2.60
N GLY A 161 3.65 -16.34 -1.45
CA GLY A 161 3.16 -15.31 -0.54
C GLY A 161 3.25 -13.92 -1.14
N THR A 162 4.34 -13.58 -1.85
CA THR A 162 4.48 -12.31 -2.57
C THR A 162 3.43 -12.17 -3.67
N PHE A 163 3.13 -13.24 -4.40
CA PHE A 163 2.06 -13.28 -5.39
C PHE A 163 0.69 -13.01 -4.75
N ALA A 164 0.36 -13.69 -3.66
CA ALA A 164 -0.90 -13.48 -2.94
C ALA A 164 -1.04 -12.05 -2.39
N VAL A 165 0.05 -11.50 -1.82
CA VAL A 165 0.09 -10.10 -1.38
C VAL A 165 0.00 -9.15 -2.58
N GLY A 166 0.52 -9.52 -3.74
CA GLY A 166 0.36 -8.79 -5.00
C GLY A 166 -1.11 -8.72 -5.44
N ILE A 167 -1.86 -9.82 -5.38
CA ILE A 167 -3.31 -9.85 -5.69
C ILE A 167 -4.06 -8.91 -4.74
N TYR A 168 -3.82 -9.05 -3.44
CA TYR A 168 -4.43 -8.17 -2.45
C TYR A 168 -4.08 -6.69 -2.69
N GLY A 169 -2.81 -6.40 -2.97
CA GLY A 169 -2.33 -5.05 -3.22
C GLY A 169 -2.90 -4.44 -4.50
N GLY A 170 -3.02 -5.21 -5.59
CA GLY A 170 -3.66 -4.77 -6.83
C GLY A 170 -5.17 -4.54 -6.69
N TYR A 171 -5.83 -5.20 -5.73
CA TYR A 171 -7.26 -5.02 -5.47
C TYR A 171 -7.55 -3.87 -4.50
N PHE A 172 -6.78 -3.73 -3.40
CA PHE A 172 -7.09 -2.76 -2.33
C PHE A 172 -5.87 -2.01 -1.77
N THR A 173 -4.68 -2.58 -1.82
CA THR A 173 -3.38 -1.97 -1.42
C THR A 173 -3.19 -1.69 0.10
N ALA A 174 -4.25 -1.59 0.91
CA ALA A 174 -4.15 -1.18 2.31
C ALA A 174 -3.32 -2.17 3.16
N ALA A 175 -2.33 -1.68 3.92
CA ALA A 175 -1.42 -2.45 4.75
C ALA A 175 -0.60 -3.54 4.01
N GLN A 176 -0.51 -3.48 2.67
CA GLN A 176 0.28 -4.42 1.86
C GLN A 176 1.73 -4.52 2.34
N GLY A 177 2.35 -3.40 2.71
CA GLY A 177 3.72 -3.39 3.18
C GLY A 177 3.92 -4.13 4.50
N ILE A 178 2.93 -4.14 5.39
CA ILE A 178 2.98 -4.90 6.65
C ILE A 178 2.95 -6.39 6.34
N LEU A 179 2.12 -6.82 5.40
CA LEU A 179 2.07 -8.21 4.95
C LEU A 179 3.40 -8.65 4.34
N LEU A 180 4.02 -7.80 3.49
CA LEU A 180 5.33 -8.10 2.90
C LEU A 180 6.43 -8.22 3.97
N ILE A 181 6.47 -7.31 4.96
CA ILE A 181 7.43 -7.38 6.07
C ILE A 181 7.20 -8.64 6.90
N GLY A 182 5.95 -8.96 7.22
CA GLY A 182 5.61 -10.18 7.95
C GLY A 182 6.04 -11.45 7.22
N LEU A 183 5.73 -11.53 5.93
CA LEU A 183 6.11 -12.65 5.05
C LEU A 183 7.64 -12.81 4.96
N MET A 184 8.34 -11.73 4.64
CA MET A 184 9.80 -11.76 4.54
C MET A 184 10.45 -12.06 5.88
N GLY A 185 9.99 -11.46 6.98
CA GLY A 185 10.51 -11.70 8.33
C GLY A 185 10.28 -13.13 8.81
N ALA A 186 9.21 -13.79 8.36
CA ALA A 186 8.96 -15.20 8.69
C ALA A 186 9.86 -16.17 7.91
N LEU A 187 10.26 -15.83 6.68
CA LEU A 187 10.90 -16.76 5.75
C LEU A 187 12.39 -16.47 5.51
N LEU A 188 12.84 -15.24 5.72
CA LEU A 188 14.18 -14.79 5.39
C LEU A 188 15.02 -14.46 6.63
N PRO A 189 16.31 -14.85 6.66
CA PRO A 189 17.30 -14.34 7.60
C PRO A 189 17.89 -13.01 7.07
N GLU A 190 17.08 -11.96 6.99
CA GLU A 190 17.47 -10.71 6.36
C GLU A 190 17.28 -9.53 7.32
N ASP A 191 18.09 -8.50 7.20
CA ASP A 191 17.96 -7.27 7.99
C ASP A 191 16.64 -6.54 7.68
N VAL A 192 16.05 -5.92 8.71
CA VAL A 192 14.75 -5.25 8.60
C VAL A 192 14.78 -4.07 7.61
N GLN A 193 15.89 -3.33 7.52
CA GLN A 193 16.01 -2.22 6.58
C GLN A 193 16.06 -2.73 5.14
N ARG A 194 16.76 -3.84 4.92
CA ARG A 194 16.80 -4.51 3.61
C ARG A 194 15.43 -5.08 3.21
N MET A 195 14.70 -5.67 4.16
CA MET A 195 13.30 -6.07 3.93
C MET A 195 12.42 -4.87 3.64
N ASN A 196 12.62 -3.73 4.31
CA ASN A 196 11.87 -2.51 4.08
C ASN A 196 12.12 -1.92 2.69
N ALA A 197 13.37 -1.96 2.22
CA ALA A 197 13.73 -1.58 0.85
C ALA A 197 13.00 -2.45 -0.19
N ALA A 198 13.02 -3.77 -0.03
CA ALA A 198 12.31 -4.70 -0.92
C ALA A 198 10.79 -4.48 -0.88
N LYS A 199 10.21 -4.26 0.32
CA LYS A 199 8.81 -3.91 0.49
C LYS A 199 8.44 -2.64 -0.29
N ASN A 200 9.25 -1.58 -0.19
CA ASN A 200 8.99 -0.33 -0.91
C ASN A 200 8.98 -0.55 -2.42
N LEU A 201 9.97 -1.28 -2.95
CA LEU A 201 10.05 -1.61 -4.38
C LEU A 201 8.83 -2.45 -4.83
N LEU A 202 8.51 -3.52 -4.11
CA LEU A 202 7.40 -4.40 -4.49
C LEU A 202 6.05 -3.68 -4.41
N SER A 203 5.83 -2.85 -3.38
CA SER A 203 4.61 -2.04 -3.28
C SER A 203 4.52 -0.97 -4.36
N LEU A 204 5.65 -0.35 -4.74
CA LEU A 204 5.71 0.58 -5.87
C LEU A 204 5.28 -0.11 -7.17
N LEU A 205 5.81 -1.29 -7.45
CA LEU A 205 5.48 -2.04 -8.67
C LEU A 205 3.99 -2.43 -8.72
N VAL A 206 3.42 -2.83 -7.57
CA VAL A 206 1.97 -3.09 -7.48
C VAL A 206 1.16 -1.84 -7.79
N ASN A 207 1.52 -0.69 -7.21
CA ASN A 207 0.83 0.57 -7.50
C ASN A 207 0.99 1.00 -8.95
N ILE A 208 2.16 0.81 -9.58
CA ILE A 208 2.37 1.10 -11.01
C ILE A 208 1.46 0.22 -11.87
N VAL A 209 1.42 -1.10 -11.62
CA VAL A 209 0.55 -2.04 -12.36
C VAL A 209 -0.92 -1.64 -12.23
N ALA A 210 -1.36 -1.37 -11.00
CA ALA A 210 -2.72 -0.93 -10.72
C ALA A 210 -3.03 0.41 -11.40
N ALA A 211 -2.12 1.40 -11.30
CA ALA A 211 -2.27 2.70 -11.92
C ALA A 211 -2.39 2.61 -13.45
N VAL A 212 -1.54 1.82 -14.10
CA VAL A 212 -1.62 1.59 -15.55
C VAL A 212 -2.94 0.94 -15.92
N ALA A 213 -3.33 -0.14 -15.23
CA ALA A 213 -4.59 -0.84 -15.49
C ALA A 213 -5.80 0.09 -15.36
N TYR A 214 -5.86 0.89 -14.28
CA TYR A 214 -6.98 1.81 -14.03
C TYR A 214 -7.00 2.97 -15.03
N THR A 215 -5.84 3.50 -15.40
CA THR A 215 -5.74 4.57 -16.40
C THR A 215 -6.17 4.09 -17.78
N VAL A 216 -5.79 2.88 -18.19
CA VAL A 216 -6.10 2.36 -19.53
C VAL A 216 -7.56 1.91 -19.62
N VAL A 217 -8.10 1.26 -18.58
CA VAL A 217 -9.41 0.60 -18.65
C VAL A 217 -10.55 1.45 -18.07
N ALA A 218 -10.26 2.32 -17.11
CA ALA A 218 -11.27 3.04 -16.33
C ALA A 218 -10.93 4.53 -16.13
N PHE A 219 -10.38 5.18 -17.15
CA PHE A 219 -9.93 6.58 -17.10
C PHE A 219 -10.98 7.54 -16.53
N ASP A 220 -12.23 7.39 -16.97
CA ASP A 220 -13.36 8.25 -16.57
C ASP A 220 -13.84 8.00 -15.14
N ARG A 221 -13.41 6.90 -14.52
CA ARG A 221 -13.75 6.54 -13.13
C ARG A 221 -12.71 7.03 -12.11
N VAL A 222 -11.61 7.60 -12.58
CA VAL A 222 -10.54 8.14 -11.74
C VAL A 222 -10.83 9.58 -11.38
N ASN A 223 -10.71 9.93 -10.09
CA ASN A 223 -10.68 11.33 -9.67
C ASN A 223 -9.24 11.86 -9.83
N TRP A 224 -8.96 12.44 -11.00
CA TRP A 224 -7.63 12.91 -11.36
C TRP A 224 -7.12 14.04 -10.47
N THR A 225 -8.01 14.91 -9.99
CA THR A 225 -7.65 15.95 -9.01
C THR A 225 -7.14 15.34 -7.71
N ALA A 226 -7.87 14.35 -7.17
CA ALA A 226 -7.45 13.65 -5.97
C ALA A 226 -6.14 12.87 -6.20
N ALA A 227 -6.02 12.18 -7.33
CA ALA A 227 -4.80 11.43 -7.69
C ALA A 227 -3.58 12.37 -7.79
N GLY A 228 -3.71 13.53 -8.42
CA GLY A 228 -2.65 14.53 -8.54
C GLY A 228 -2.24 15.11 -7.19
N LEU A 229 -3.21 15.46 -6.33
CA LEU A 229 -2.94 15.96 -4.99
C LEU A 229 -2.24 14.91 -4.11
N ILE A 230 -2.69 13.66 -4.17
CA ILE A 230 -2.02 12.55 -3.48
C ILE A 230 -0.61 12.34 -4.06
N ALA A 231 -0.42 12.45 -5.37
CA ALA A 231 0.89 12.28 -6.00
C ALA A 231 1.90 13.31 -5.49
N VAL A 232 1.53 14.59 -5.49
CA VAL A 232 2.38 15.68 -4.97
C VAL A 232 2.63 15.48 -3.47
N GLY A 233 1.57 15.26 -2.69
CA GLY A 233 1.69 15.04 -1.26
C GLY A 233 2.54 13.82 -0.93
N SER A 234 2.28 12.68 -1.58
CA SER A 234 2.99 11.43 -1.30
C SER A 234 4.45 11.46 -1.74
N LEU A 235 4.79 12.20 -2.80
CA LEU A 235 6.18 12.44 -3.21
C LEU A 235 6.96 13.12 -2.09
N ILE A 236 6.42 14.22 -1.57
CA ILE A 236 7.00 14.97 -0.44
C ILE A 236 7.07 14.07 0.80
N GLY A 237 5.96 13.42 1.14
CA GLY A 237 5.87 12.55 2.30
C GLY A 237 6.79 11.34 2.22
N GLY A 238 6.92 10.72 1.05
CA GLY A 238 7.81 9.59 0.82
C GLY A 238 9.28 9.97 1.03
N TRP A 239 9.68 11.14 0.53
CA TRP A 239 11.00 11.69 0.76
C TRP A 239 11.25 12.00 2.24
N LEU A 240 10.33 12.70 2.89
CA LEU A 240 10.41 13.00 4.33
C LEU A 240 10.48 11.72 5.17
N GLY A 241 9.66 10.72 4.87
CA GLY A 241 9.63 9.44 5.56
C GLY A 241 10.95 8.68 5.41
N ALA A 242 11.50 8.62 4.19
CA ALA A 242 12.77 7.93 3.95
C ALA A 242 13.96 8.59 4.67
N HIS A 243 13.98 9.94 4.76
CA HIS A 243 15.10 10.67 5.35
C HIS A 243 14.94 10.90 6.86
N TYR A 244 13.75 11.27 7.31
CA TYR A 244 13.51 11.69 8.70
C TYR A 244 12.65 10.71 9.49
N GLY A 245 12.10 9.68 8.84
CA GLY A 245 11.13 8.78 9.43
C GLY A 245 11.63 8.04 10.67
N ARG A 246 12.94 7.85 10.80
CA ARG A 246 13.57 7.25 12.00
C ARG A 246 13.36 8.11 13.27
N ARG A 247 13.03 9.40 13.12
CA ARG A 247 12.79 10.35 14.22
C ARG A 247 11.30 10.46 14.57
N LEU A 248 10.41 9.97 13.71
CA LEU A 248 8.98 10.03 13.94
C LEU A 248 8.55 8.93 14.91
N SER A 249 7.67 9.26 15.87
CA SER A 249 7.11 8.29 16.78
C SER A 249 6.25 7.26 16.03
N PRO A 250 6.62 5.98 16.01
CA PRO A 250 5.81 4.95 15.34
C PRO A 250 4.41 4.80 15.97
N ALA A 251 4.29 5.15 17.26
CA ALA A 251 3.00 5.12 17.96
C ALA A 251 2.08 6.24 17.46
N ALA A 252 2.58 7.47 17.31
CA ALA A 252 1.80 8.59 16.79
C ALA A 252 1.33 8.33 15.35
N LEU A 253 2.21 7.82 14.48
CA LEU A 253 1.84 7.46 13.11
C LEU A 253 0.71 6.42 13.07
N ARG A 254 0.79 5.37 13.92
CA ARG A 254 -0.27 4.37 14.02
C ARG A 254 -1.57 4.93 14.56
N ALA A 255 -1.50 5.80 15.58
CA ALA A 255 -2.69 6.44 16.12
C ALA A 255 -3.44 7.24 15.02
N VAL A 256 -2.72 8.01 14.22
CA VAL A 256 -3.31 8.75 13.08
C VAL A 256 -3.96 7.78 12.08
N ILE A 257 -3.28 6.68 11.70
CA ILE A 257 -3.86 5.69 10.78
C ILE A 257 -5.14 5.09 11.35
N VAL A 258 -5.13 4.71 12.63
CA VAL A 258 -6.30 4.09 13.27
C VAL A 258 -7.46 5.06 13.34
N VAL A 259 -7.23 6.31 13.77
CA VAL A 259 -8.28 7.34 13.84
C VAL A 259 -8.87 7.61 12.46
N VAL A 260 -8.04 7.89 11.46
CA VAL A 260 -8.51 8.17 10.09
C VAL A 260 -9.20 6.95 9.49
N GLY A 261 -8.65 5.75 9.72
CA GLY A 261 -9.24 4.50 9.24
C GLY A 261 -10.61 4.21 9.86
N LEU A 262 -10.79 4.48 11.17
CA LEU A 262 -12.09 4.33 11.85
C LEU A 262 -13.12 5.34 11.34
N ILE A 263 -12.72 6.58 11.05
CA ILE A 263 -13.61 7.58 10.44
C ILE A 263 -14.07 7.09 9.05
N GLY A 264 -13.15 6.58 8.23
CA GLY A 264 -13.48 6.04 6.92
C GLY A 264 -14.37 4.79 7.01
N LEU A 265 -14.11 3.91 7.98
CA LEU A 265 -14.94 2.72 8.21
C LEU A 265 -16.36 3.11 8.62
N TYR A 266 -16.50 4.07 9.53
CA TYR A 266 -17.80 4.60 9.93
C TYR A 266 -18.56 5.14 8.72
N ARG A 267 -17.92 5.93 7.88
CA ARG A 267 -18.51 6.46 6.64
C ARG A 267 -18.93 5.35 5.67
N LEU A 268 -18.09 4.32 5.48
CA LEU A 268 -18.43 3.17 4.62
C LEU A 268 -19.64 2.39 5.11
N LEU A 269 -19.90 2.35 6.41
CA LEU A 269 -21.03 1.62 7.00
C LEU A 269 -22.30 2.45 7.08
N THR A 270 -22.23 3.79 6.94
CA THR A 270 -23.36 4.71 7.06
C THR A 270 -23.86 5.26 5.73
N VAL A 271 -23.17 4.96 4.63
CA VAL A 271 -23.55 5.27 3.24
C VAL A 271 -24.00 4.01 2.53
#